data_7b47c7663e9ba82fb3f134a8a7d70675
#
_entry.id   7b47c7663e9ba82fb3f134a8a7d70675
#
_cell.length_a   1.000
_cell.length_b   1.000
_cell.length_c   1.000
_cell.angle_alpha   90.00
_cell.angle_beta   90.00
_cell.angle_gamma   90.00
#
_symmetry.space_group_name_H-M   'P 1'
#
loop_
_entity.id
_entity.type
_entity.pdbx_description
1 polymer ?
#
loop_
_entity_poly.entity_id
_entity_poly.type
_entity_poly.pdbx_seq_one_letter_code
_entity_poly.pdbx_strand_id
1 'polypeptide(L)'
;NRGLEMIPEFDEIPIFYFTNHHAVFGEGYFPVLSLHTEKLDFELECAAVICKGGRNISVIDADDYIAGFMIMNDLSARTLQMQEMKLNLGPAKGKDFGSTFGPWLVTKDELEPYKQTSPDGDRYDLKMKAFVNDIQVSGDTLSNMTWTFAQIIERVSYGVDIFPGDIIGSGTCGTGCFLELNGSKITDNQWLNPGDTVSLEIDGLGTLTNKIVLENV
;
A
#
# COMPACT_ATOMS: atom_id res chain seq x y z
N ASN A 1 -10.31 1.46 11.29
CA ASN A 1 -11.65 1.26 10.70
C ASN A 1 -12.19 -0.18 10.77
N ARG A 2 -11.65 -1.02 11.68
CA ARG A 2 -12.12 -2.40 11.89
C ARG A 2 -13.23 -2.51 12.95
N GLY A 3 -13.84 -1.37 13.33
CA GLY A 3 -14.83 -1.32 14.43
C GLY A 3 -14.25 -1.53 15.82
N LEU A 4 -12.93 -1.54 15.95
CA LEU A 4 -12.21 -1.59 17.22
C LEU A 4 -11.66 -0.21 17.55
N GLU A 5 -11.51 0.06 18.85
CA GLU A 5 -10.82 1.26 19.32
C GLU A 5 -9.35 1.24 18.87
N MET A 6 -8.85 2.36 18.36
CA MET A 6 -7.46 2.47 17.93
C MET A 6 -6.55 2.40 19.16
N ILE A 7 -5.51 1.59 19.10
CA ILE A 7 -4.50 1.54 20.16
C ILE A 7 -3.61 2.79 20.12
N PRO A 8 -3.20 3.35 21.28
CA PRO A 8 -2.45 4.60 21.34
C PRO A 8 -1.15 4.59 20.53
N GLU A 9 -0.47 3.46 20.47
CA GLU A 9 0.81 3.30 19.74
C GLU A 9 0.69 3.61 18.24
N PHE A 10 -0.51 3.52 17.67
CA PHE A 10 -0.73 3.89 16.27
C PHE A 10 -0.49 5.38 15.99
N ASP A 11 -0.77 6.23 16.99
CA ASP A 11 -0.54 7.67 16.91
C ASP A 11 0.87 8.07 17.38
N GLU A 12 1.65 7.12 17.92
CA GLU A 12 2.99 7.38 18.44
C GLU A 12 4.10 7.06 17.43
N ILE A 13 3.90 6.01 16.62
CA ILE A 13 4.93 5.54 15.68
C ILE A 13 4.32 5.06 14.35
N PRO A 14 4.95 5.35 13.20
CA PRO A 14 4.60 4.70 11.95
C PRO A 14 5.06 3.24 12.00
N ILE A 15 4.10 2.33 12.14
CA ILE A 15 4.37 0.89 12.10
C ILE A 15 4.53 0.43 10.66
N PHE A 16 5.41 -0.53 10.42
CA PHE A 16 5.59 -1.15 9.10
C PHE A 16 5.89 -2.65 9.24
N TYR A 17 5.77 -3.38 8.15
CA TYR A 17 6.19 -4.76 8.00
C TYR A 17 6.92 -4.94 6.67
N PHE A 18 7.73 -5.98 6.57
CA PHE A 18 8.43 -6.32 5.33
C PHE A 18 7.55 -7.22 4.47
N THR A 19 7.48 -6.91 3.18
CA THR A 19 6.93 -7.81 2.17
C THR A 19 8.06 -8.54 1.44
N ASN A 20 7.70 -9.47 0.56
CA ASN A 20 8.67 -10.27 -0.17
C ASN A 20 9.14 -9.52 -1.43
N HIS A 21 10.38 -9.03 -1.43
CA HIS A 21 10.98 -8.33 -2.55
C HIS A 21 11.21 -9.21 -3.80
N HIS A 22 11.02 -10.52 -3.71
CA HIS A 22 11.04 -11.44 -4.85
C HIS A 22 9.66 -11.66 -5.48
N ALA A 23 8.58 -11.22 -4.82
CA ALA A 23 7.20 -11.35 -5.30
C ALA A 23 6.64 -9.96 -5.68
N VAL A 24 7.34 -9.30 -6.59
CA VAL A 24 6.98 -7.97 -7.14
C VAL A 24 6.45 -8.14 -8.55
N PHE A 25 5.26 -7.61 -8.80
CA PHE A 25 4.57 -7.71 -10.09
C PHE A 25 4.24 -6.31 -10.62
N GLY A 26 4.05 -6.23 -11.93
CA GLY A 26 3.52 -5.05 -12.60
C GLY A 26 2.04 -5.19 -12.94
N GLU A 27 1.59 -4.40 -13.91
CA GLU A 27 0.26 -4.51 -14.50
C GLU A 27 0.05 -5.85 -15.22
N GLY A 28 -1.19 -6.34 -15.23
CA GLY A 28 -1.59 -7.53 -15.97
C GLY A 28 -2.09 -8.67 -15.09
N TYR A 29 -1.74 -9.91 -15.42
CA TYR A 29 -2.21 -11.07 -14.68
C TYR A 29 -1.47 -11.21 -13.34
N PHE A 30 -2.25 -11.43 -12.28
CA PHE A 30 -1.71 -11.70 -10.94
C PHE A 30 -2.08 -13.13 -10.51
N PRO A 31 -1.10 -14.05 -10.42
CA PRO A 31 -1.34 -15.44 -10.07
C PRO A 31 -1.57 -15.61 -8.56
N VAL A 32 -2.58 -16.40 -8.21
CA VAL A 32 -2.89 -16.78 -6.84
C VAL A 32 -3.09 -18.27 -6.70
N LEU A 33 -2.68 -18.85 -5.58
CA LEU A 33 -3.01 -20.22 -5.23
C LEU A 33 -4.42 -20.32 -4.64
N SER A 34 -5.05 -21.48 -4.69
CA SER A 34 -6.38 -21.70 -4.10
C SER A 34 -6.44 -21.33 -2.61
N LEU A 35 -5.34 -21.54 -1.87
CA LEU A 35 -5.26 -21.17 -0.45
C LEU A 35 -5.33 -19.66 -0.17
N HIS A 36 -5.06 -18.80 -1.17
CA HIS A 36 -5.17 -17.34 -1.03
C HIS A 36 -6.62 -16.85 -1.24
N THR A 37 -7.47 -17.64 -1.91
CA THR A 37 -8.74 -17.15 -2.47
C THR A 37 -9.91 -17.12 -1.49
N GLU A 38 -9.79 -17.72 -0.31
CA GLU A 38 -10.89 -17.76 0.67
C GLU A 38 -11.37 -16.35 1.07
N LYS A 39 -10.41 -15.42 1.28
CA LYS A 39 -10.65 -13.98 1.53
C LYS A 39 -9.54 -13.19 0.89
N LEU A 40 -9.45 -13.24 -0.43
CA LEU A 40 -8.49 -12.45 -1.18
C LEU A 40 -8.93 -11.00 -1.24
N ASP A 41 -8.03 -10.09 -0.98
CA ASP A 41 -8.30 -8.66 -0.88
C ASP A 41 -7.24 -7.85 -1.65
N PHE A 42 -7.61 -6.63 -2.03
CA PHE A 42 -6.71 -5.60 -2.53
C PHE A 42 -6.44 -4.56 -1.44
N GLU A 43 -5.36 -3.81 -1.57
CA GLU A 43 -5.11 -2.62 -0.76
C GLU A 43 -4.66 -1.47 -1.68
N LEU A 44 -5.48 -0.41 -1.72
CA LEU A 44 -5.19 0.81 -2.47
C LEU A 44 -4.16 1.65 -1.70
N GLU A 45 -2.94 1.69 -2.23
CA GLU A 45 -1.81 2.39 -1.64
C GLU A 45 -1.06 3.23 -2.66
N CYS A 46 -0.29 4.20 -2.15
CA CYS A 46 0.78 4.86 -2.86
C CYS A 46 2.13 4.32 -2.34
N ALA A 47 3.13 4.20 -3.19
CA ALA A 47 4.46 3.80 -2.79
C ALA A 47 5.50 4.86 -3.16
N ALA A 48 6.38 5.20 -2.21
CA ALA A 48 7.56 6.02 -2.46
C ALA A 48 8.74 5.12 -2.85
N VAL A 49 9.52 5.56 -3.84
CA VAL A 49 10.75 4.87 -4.29
C VAL A 49 11.97 5.67 -3.83
N ILE A 50 12.90 5.00 -3.15
CA ILE A 50 14.11 5.61 -2.61
C ILE A 50 15.15 5.79 -3.72
N CYS A 51 15.82 6.97 -3.76
CA CYS A 51 16.83 7.30 -4.78
C CYS A 51 18.26 7.39 -4.26
N LYS A 52 18.47 7.47 -2.96
CA LYS A 52 19.82 7.52 -2.37
C LYS A 52 19.90 6.71 -1.07
N GLY A 53 21.07 6.14 -0.79
CA GLY A 53 21.30 5.39 0.44
C GLY A 53 21.44 6.31 1.65
N GLY A 54 21.03 5.82 2.83
CA GLY A 54 21.17 6.55 4.08
C GLY A 54 20.83 5.70 5.28
N ARG A 55 21.16 6.25 6.47
CA ARG A 55 20.92 5.64 7.78
C ARG A 55 20.61 6.74 8.77
N ASN A 56 19.67 6.51 9.69
CA ASN A 56 19.23 7.51 10.67
C ASN A 56 18.87 8.85 10.01
N ILE A 57 18.08 8.78 8.96
CA ILE A 57 17.67 9.93 8.17
C ILE A 57 16.68 10.74 9.00
N SER A 58 16.91 12.05 9.15
CA SER A 58 15.97 12.93 9.85
C SER A 58 14.75 13.22 8.98
N VAL A 59 13.60 13.50 9.62
CA VAL A 59 12.38 13.88 8.92
C VAL A 59 12.58 15.08 7.98
N ILE A 60 13.48 16.01 8.36
CA ILE A 60 13.78 17.23 7.60
C ILE A 60 14.47 16.90 6.27
N ASP A 61 15.31 15.87 6.24
CA ASP A 61 16.09 15.47 5.07
C ASP A 61 15.40 14.37 4.24
N ALA A 62 14.39 13.73 4.80
CA ALA A 62 13.82 12.48 4.28
C ALA A 62 13.18 12.63 2.89
N ASP A 63 12.51 13.75 2.61
CA ASP A 63 11.91 13.99 1.30
C ASP A 63 12.94 14.01 0.16
N ASP A 64 14.20 14.34 0.45
CA ASP A 64 15.29 14.29 -0.52
C ASP A 64 15.71 12.86 -0.90
N TYR A 65 15.26 11.86 -0.17
CA TYR A 65 15.52 10.45 -0.46
C TYR A 65 14.48 9.82 -1.39
N ILE A 66 13.39 10.53 -1.67
CA ILE A 66 12.31 10.05 -2.54
C ILE A 66 12.59 10.45 -3.99
N ALA A 67 12.70 9.46 -4.89
CA ALA A 67 12.76 9.67 -6.35
C ALA A 67 11.42 10.13 -6.91
N GLY A 68 10.34 9.50 -6.43
CA GLY A 68 9.00 9.68 -6.92
C GLY A 68 8.06 8.61 -6.34
N PHE A 69 6.87 8.51 -6.94
CA PHE A 69 5.79 7.69 -6.43
C PHE A 69 5.23 6.76 -7.51
N MET A 70 4.65 5.66 -7.06
CA MET A 70 3.94 4.66 -7.87
C MET A 70 2.64 4.28 -7.18
N ILE A 71 1.68 3.74 -7.93
CA ILE A 71 0.55 3.04 -7.34
C ILE A 71 1.05 1.68 -6.83
N MET A 72 0.58 1.28 -5.65
CA MET A 72 0.83 -0.03 -5.07
C MET A 72 -0.49 -0.71 -4.73
N ASN A 73 -0.57 -2.00 -5.04
CA ASN A 73 -1.61 -2.87 -4.52
C ASN A 73 -0.95 -3.93 -3.63
N ASP A 74 -1.14 -3.83 -2.32
CA ASP A 74 -0.64 -4.81 -1.36
C ASP A 74 -1.66 -5.94 -1.19
N LEU A 75 -1.65 -6.88 -2.15
CA LEU A 75 -2.60 -7.99 -2.19
C LEU A 75 -2.53 -8.84 -0.93
N SER A 76 -3.68 -9.18 -0.38
CA SER A 76 -3.81 -9.75 0.95
C SER A 76 -4.68 -11.00 0.96
N ALA A 77 -4.13 -12.12 1.45
CA ALA A 77 -4.90 -13.32 1.76
C ALA A 77 -5.34 -13.26 3.23
N ARG A 78 -6.50 -12.65 3.49
CA ARG A 78 -6.93 -12.29 4.85
C ARG A 78 -7.10 -13.46 5.80
N THR A 79 -7.52 -14.62 5.32
CA THR A 79 -7.63 -15.82 6.16
C THR A 79 -6.26 -16.22 6.72
N LEU A 80 -5.22 -16.27 5.88
CA LEU A 80 -3.85 -16.56 6.30
C LEU A 80 -3.32 -15.46 7.23
N GLN A 81 -3.47 -14.20 6.83
CA GLN A 81 -3.05 -13.05 7.63
C GLN A 81 -3.64 -13.08 9.04
N MET A 82 -4.95 -13.29 9.17
CA MET A 82 -5.62 -13.33 10.48
C MET A 82 -5.16 -14.50 11.33
N GLN A 83 -4.77 -15.63 10.72
CA GLN A 83 -4.20 -16.76 11.44
C GLN A 83 -2.81 -16.43 11.98
N GLU A 84 -1.96 -15.82 11.16
CA GLU A 84 -0.59 -15.43 11.50
C GLU A 84 -0.55 -14.35 12.58
N MET A 85 -1.43 -13.34 12.48
CA MET A 85 -1.49 -12.24 13.46
C MET A 85 -1.78 -12.70 14.88
N LYS A 86 -2.40 -13.88 15.08
CA LYS A 86 -2.60 -14.47 16.43
C LYS A 86 -1.28 -14.85 17.10
N LEU A 87 -0.22 -15.06 16.33
CA LEU A 87 1.10 -15.42 16.83
C LEU A 87 1.96 -14.20 17.20
N ASN A 88 1.47 -12.98 16.97
CA ASN A 88 2.12 -11.70 17.30
C ASN A 88 3.50 -11.49 16.65
N LEU A 89 3.76 -12.11 15.48
CA LEU A 89 5.00 -11.93 14.70
C LEU A 89 4.78 -11.08 13.44
N GLY A 90 3.56 -10.60 13.24
CA GLY A 90 3.17 -9.86 12.04
C GLY A 90 2.73 -10.78 10.90
N PRO A 91 2.29 -10.21 9.76
CA PRO A 91 1.87 -10.99 8.60
C PRO A 91 3.08 -11.60 7.89
N ALA A 92 2.91 -12.79 7.32
CA ALA A 92 3.90 -13.44 6.47
C ALA A 92 3.22 -13.96 5.18
N LYS A 93 2.76 -15.21 5.16
CA LYS A 93 2.14 -15.84 3.98
C LYS A 93 0.83 -15.19 3.54
N GLY A 94 0.20 -14.44 4.42
CA GLY A 94 -0.98 -13.62 4.09
C GLY A 94 -0.65 -12.39 3.24
N LYS A 95 0.64 -12.04 3.08
CA LYS A 95 1.11 -10.82 2.38
C LYS A 95 2.25 -11.06 1.40
N ASP A 96 3.11 -12.06 1.62
CA ASP A 96 4.37 -12.24 0.89
C ASP A 96 4.22 -12.87 -0.50
N PHE A 97 3.01 -13.26 -0.90
CA PHE A 97 2.76 -13.89 -2.19
C PHE A 97 2.74 -12.90 -3.36
N GLY A 98 2.65 -11.60 -3.09
CA GLY A 98 2.89 -10.58 -4.10
C GLY A 98 2.29 -9.22 -3.80
N SER A 99 3.05 -8.20 -4.19
CA SER A 99 2.59 -6.82 -4.30
C SER A 99 2.73 -6.35 -5.74
N THR A 100 1.79 -5.56 -6.25
CA THR A 100 1.88 -5.02 -7.61
C THR A 100 2.13 -3.51 -7.58
N PHE A 101 2.94 -3.05 -8.55
CA PHE A 101 3.36 -1.65 -8.66
C PHE A 101 3.22 -1.16 -10.09
N GLY A 102 2.92 0.11 -10.27
CA GLY A 102 2.86 0.72 -11.60
C GLY A 102 1.87 1.86 -11.71
N PRO A 103 1.46 2.19 -12.94
CA PRO A 103 2.01 1.68 -14.21
C PRO A 103 3.43 2.18 -14.48
N TRP A 104 3.87 3.28 -13.84
CA TRP A 104 5.19 3.90 -13.95
C TRP A 104 5.58 4.61 -12.65
N LEU A 105 6.86 4.94 -12.53
CA LEU A 105 7.38 5.84 -11.51
C LEU A 105 7.19 7.28 -11.97
N VAL A 106 6.48 8.09 -11.18
CA VAL A 106 6.31 9.53 -11.41
C VAL A 106 7.22 10.30 -10.46
N THR A 107 8.10 11.13 -10.99
CA THR A 107 9.04 11.93 -10.21
C THR A 107 8.33 13.07 -9.45
N LYS A 108 8.92 13.54 -8.35
CA LYS A 108 8.29 14.53 -7.47
C LYS A 108 7.98 15.86 -8.16
N ASP A 109 8.79 16.26 -9.13
CA ASP A 109 8.61 17.50 -9.88
C ASP A 109 7.31 17.51 -10.72
N GLU A 110 6.90 16.36 -11.25
CA GLU A 110 5.61 16.20 -11.94
C GLU A 110 4.42 16.35 -10.98
N LEU A 111 4.63 16.08 -9.69
CA LEU A 111 3.59 16.15 -8.65
C LEU A 111 3.59 17.48 -7.87
N GLU A 112 4.49 18.41 -8.21
CA GLU A 112 4.59 19.72 -7.53
C GLU A 112 3.25 20.48 -7.44
N PRO A 113 2.33 20.43 -8.45
CA PRO A 113 1.03 21.08 -8.35
C PRO A 113 0.12 20.55 -7.24
N TYR A 114 0.37 19.35 -6.76
CA TYR A 114 -0.43 18.67 -5.71
C TYR A 114 0.24 18.73 -4.33
N LYS A 115 1.47 19.25 -4.27
CA LYS A 115 2.29 19.23 -3.07
C LYS A 115 1.79 20.21 -2.01
N GLN A 116 1.79 19.75 -0.77
CA GLN A 116 1.49 20.52 0.44
C GLN A 116 2.65 20.33 1.43
N THR A 117 3.50 21.35 1.55
CA THR A 117 4.64 21.30 2.47
C THR A 117 4.20 21.43 3.93
N SER A 118 4.73 20.59 4.80
CA SER A 118 4.50 20.63 6.24
C SER A 118 5.82 20.48 7.02
N PRO A 119 5.85 20.80 8.32
CA PRO A 119 7.04 20.58 9.16
C PRO A 119 7.47 19.11 9.25
N ASP A 120 6.52 18.20 9.02
CA ASP A 120 6.71 16.75 9.12
C ASP A 120 6.99 16.09 7.76
N GLY A 121 7.28 16.87 6.72
CA GLY A 121 7.54 16.43 5.36
C GLY A 121 6.40 16.77 4.39
N ASP A 122 6.65 16.52 3.11
CA ASP A 122 5.73 16.82 2.03
C ASP A 122 4.53 15.87 2.02
N ARG A 123 3.33 16.40 1.76
CA ARG A 123 2.10 15.67 1.48
C ARG A 123 1.66 15.97 0.06
N TYR A 124 0.88 15.08 -0.51
CA TYR A 124 0.36 15.25 -1.86
C TYR A 124 -1.15 15.03 -1.87
N ASP A 125 -1.91 16.00 -2.38
CA ASP A 125 -3.37 15.91 -2.51
C ASP A 125 -3.73 15.20 -3.82
N LEU A 126 -3.52 13.89 -3.84
CA LEU A 126 -3.80 13.01 -4.96
C LEU A 126 -5.03 12.17 -4.63
N LYS A 127 -6.10 12.32 -5.41
CA LYS A 127 -7.29 11.47 -5.25
C LYS A 127 -6.94 10.04 -5.62
N MET A 128 -7.42 9.12 -4.80
CA MET A 128 -7.21 7.68 -4.93
C MET A 128 -8.55 6.99 -5.13
N LYS A 129 -8.65 6.06 -6.06
CA LYS A 129 -9.87 5.28 -6.35
C LYS A 129 -9.52 3.83 -6.60
N ALA A 130 -10.39 2.93 -6.15
CA ALA A 130 -10.33 1.51 -6.48
C ALA A 130 -11.59 1.06 -7.19
N PHE A 131 -11.40 0.22 -8.21
CA PHE A 131 -12.46 -0.40 -8.98
C PHE A 131 -12.27 -1.91 -8.96
N VAL A 132 -13.37 -2.64 -8.84
CA VAL A 132 -13.40 -4.08 -9.03
C VAL A 132 -14.45 -4.39 -10.11
N ASN A 133 -14.01 -5.05 -11.19
CA ASN A 133 -14.85 -5.32 -12.37
C ASN A 133 -15.53 -4.04 -12.89
N ASP A 134 -14.76 -2.96 -13.04
CA ASP A 134 -15.18 -1.63 -13.50
C ASP A 134 -16.17 -0.89 -12.57
N ILE A 135 -16.48 -1.44 -11.40
CA ILE A 135 -17.33 -0.79 -10.40
C ILE A 135 -16.43 -0.13 -9.35
N GLN A 136 -16.58 1.18 -9.17
CA GLN A 136 -15.85 1.88 -8.11
C GLN A 136 -16.32 1.40 -6.73
N VAL A 137 -15.39 0.91 -5.92
CA VAL A 137 -15.65 0.35 -4.59
C VAL A 137 -15.10 1.23 -3.47
N SER A 138 -14.07 2.05 -3.77
CA SER A 138 -13.40 2.90 -2.78
C SER A 138 -12.94 4.22 -3.38
N GLY A 139 -12.71 5.22 -2.51
CA GLY A 139 -12.07 6.47 -2.86
C GLY A 139 -11.65 7.27 -1.63
N ASP A 140 -10.45 7.86 -1.71
CA ASP A 140 -9.84 8.69 -0.65
C ASP A 140 -8.87 9.70 -1.29
N THR A 141 -8.07 10.38 -0.51
CA THR A 141 -6.92 11.18 -0.97
C THR A 141 -5.65 10.81 -0.19
N LEU A 142 -4.51 10.81 -0.87
CA LEU A 142 -3.21 10.53 -0.27
C LEU A 142 -2.87 11.51 0.87
N SER A 143 -3.34 12.74 0.80
CA SER A 143 -3.15 13.74 1.85
C SER A 143 -3.75 13.36 3.22
N ASN A 144 -4.66 12.37 3.26
CA ASN A 144 -5.24 11.85 4.50
C ASN A 144 -4.34 10.84 5.24
N MET A 145 -3.15 10.53 4.73
CA MET A 145 -2.18 9.71 5.48
C MET A 145 -1.94 10.30 6.87
N THR A 146 -1.99 9.48 7.91
CA THR A 146 -1.62 9.90 9.28
C THR A 146 -0.17 10.34 9.32
N TRP A 147 0.73 9.49 8.87
CA TRP A 147 2.17 9.72 8.80
C TRP A 147 2.58 10.18 7.39
N THR A 148 3.50 11.13 7.29
CA THR A 148 4.13 11.49 6.01
C THR A 148 5.14 10.42 5.59
N PHE A 149 5.48 10.36 4.30
CA PHE A 149 6.59 9.50 3.86
C PHE A 149 7.91 9.88 4.53
N ALA A 150 8.13 11.17 4.83
CA ALA A 150 9.32 11.62 5.56
C ALA A 150 9.42 10.99 6.95
N GLN A 151 8.33 10.99 7.72
CA GLN A 151 8.27 10.34 9.03
C GLN A 151 8.44 8.81 8.93
N ILE A 152 7.89 8.18 7.90
CA ILE A 152 8.07 6.76 7.66
C ILE A 152 9.54 6.45 7.32
N ILE A 153 10.20 7.26 6.46
CA ILE A 153 11.62 7.11 6.10
C ILE A 153 12.52 7.28 7.33
N GLU A 154 12.25 8.27 8.19
CA GLU A 154 12.96 8.41 9.45
C GLU A 154 12.88 7.11 10.26
N ARG A 155 11.66 6.56 10.41
CA ARG A 155 11.44 5.32 11.18
C ARG A 155 12.11 4.10 10.58
N VAL A 156 11.99 3.87 9.26
CA VAL A 156 12.56 2.67 8.60
C VAL A 156 14.08 2.72 8.50
N SER A 157 14.69 3.92 8.50
CA SER A 157 16.14 4.08 8.48
C SER A 157 16.79 4.09 9.87
N TYR A 158 15.98 4.03 10.94
CA TYR A 158 16.49 4.07 12.30
C TYR A 158 17.34 2.85 12.63
N GLY A 159 18.65 3.05 12.78
CA GLY A 159 19.63 2.01 13.12
C GLY A 159 20.00 1.08 11.95
N VAL A 160 19.45 1.26 10.75
CA VAL A 160 19.70 0.44 9.57
C VAL A 160 19.88 1.29 8.31
N ASP A 161 20.51 0.73 7.29
CA ASP A 161 20.66 1.38 6.00
C ASP A 161 19.44 1.13 5.12
N ILE A 162 19.03 2.14 4.36
CA ILE A 162 18.13 2.03 3.21
C ILE A 162 18.93 2.32 1.93
N PHE A 163 18.46 1.80 0.80
CA PHE A 163 19.20 1.84 -0.47
C PHE A 163 18.35 2.37 -1.62
N PRO A 164 18.98 2.92 -2.68
CA PRO A 164 18.28 3.24 -3.92
C PRO A 164 17.55 2.01 -4.47
N GLY A 165 16.27 2.19 -4.80
CA GLY A 165 15.39 1.14 -5.27
C GLY A 165 14.55 0.47 -4.17
N ASP A 166 14.77 0.79 -2.89
CA ASP A 166 13.83 0.40 -1.85
C ASP A 166 12.48 1.08 -2.10
N ILE A 167 11.40 0.34 -1.86
CA ILE A 167 10.02 0.79 -2.04
C ILE A 167 9.32 0.78 -0.69
N ILE A 168 8.65 1.89 -0.36
CA ILE A 168 7.94 2.08 0.89
C ILE A 168 6.47 2.38 0.58
N GLY A 169 5.56 1.47 0.94
CA GLY A 169 4.12 1.66 0.81
C GLY A 169 3.56 2.63 1.86
N SER A 170 2.50 3.33 1.50
CA SER A 170 1.80 4.29 2.38
C SER A 170 0.98 3.61 3.48
N GLY A 171 0.73 2.33 3.35
CA GLY A 171 -0.40 1.68 3.97
C GLY A 171 -1.70 2.00 3.23
N THR A 172 -2.70 1.15 3.43
CA THR A 172 -4.02 1.25 2.79
C THR A 172 -4.69 2.58 3.11
N CYS A 173 -5.17 3.30 2.10
CA CYS A 173 -6.00 4.48 2.32
C CYS A 173 -7.31 4.13 3.04
N GLY A 174 -8.01 5.12 3.58
CA GLY A 174 -9.27 4.91 4.29
C GLY A 174 -10.32 4.20 3.41
N THR A 175 -10.83 3.06 3.86
CA THR A 175 -11.72 2.17 3.08
C THR A 175 -11.12 1.62 1.79
N GLY A 176 -9.80 1.60 1.68
CA GLY A 176 -9.07 1.18 0.47
C GLY A 176 -8.97 -0.34 0.27
N CYS A 177 -9.72 -1.15 1.00
CA CYS A 177 -9.74 -2.60 0.88
C CYS A 177 -11.10 -3.19 1.28
N PHE A 178 -11.41 -4.40 0.84
CA PHE A 178 -12.66 -5.07 1.22
C PHE A 178 -12.75 -5.37 2.71
N LEU A 179 -11.64 -5.63 3.39
CA LEU A 179 -11.64 -5.85 4.83
C LEU A 179 -12.27 -4.65 5.58
N GLU A 180 -11.91 -3.43 5.20
CA GLU A 180 -12.47 -2.23 5.80
C GLU A 180 -13.88 -1.92 5.32
N LEU A 181 -14.16 -2.11 4.02
CA LEU A 181 -15.49 -1.93 3.43
C LEU A 181 -16.51 -2.87 4.05
N ASN A 182 -16.16 -4.13 4.26
CA ASN A 182 -17.00 -5.12 4.96
C ASN A 182 -17.17 -4.75 6.44
N GLY A 183 -16.08 -4.35 7.11
CA GLY A 183 -16.11 -3.93 8.51
C GLY A 183 -16.98 -2.71 8.77
N SER A 184 -16.99 -1.77 7.83
CA SER A 184 -17.82 -0.56 7.83
C SER A 184 -19.24 -0.78 7.27
N LYS A 185 -19.57 -2.01 6.85
CA LYS A 185 -20.87 -2.39 6.23
C LYS A 185 -21.22 -1.61 4.95
N ILE A 186 -20.19 -1.16 4.23
CA ILE A 186 -20.33 -0.58 2.90
C ILE A 186 -20.53 -1.70 1.88
N THR A 187 -19.80 -2.82 2.08
CA THR A 187 -20.01 -4.09 1.35
C THR A 187 -20.46 -5.19 2.31
N ASP A 188 -20.99 -6.29 1.78
CA ASP A 188 -21.44 -7.44 2.56
C ASP A 188 -20.58 -8.66 2.22
N ASN A 189 -19.57 -8.90 3.05
CA ASN A 189 -18.63 -10.03 2.94
C ASN A 189 -18.06 -10.24 1.51
N GLN A 190 -17.74 -9.13 0.84
CA GLN A 190 -17.20 -9.14 -0.51
C GLN A 190 -15.67 -9.37 -0.48
N TRP A 191 -15.18 -10.23 -1.37
CA TRP A 191 -13.77 -10.57 -1.55
C TRP A 191 -13.46 -10.77 -3.03
N LEU A 192 -12.18 -10.68 -3.40
CA LEU A 192 -11.74 -10.96 -4.77
C LEU A 192 -11.80 -12.46 -5.07
N ASN A 193 -12.10 -12.78 -6.31
CA ASN A 193 -12.11 -14.14 -6.83
C ASN A 193 -11.22 -14.24 -8.09
N PRO A 194 -10.72 -15.43 -8.44
CA PRO A 194 -10.12 -15.65 -9.74
C PRO A 194 -11.06 -15.25 -10.86
N GLY A 195 -10.57 -14.46 -11.80
CA GLY A 195 -11.35 -13.85 -12.88
C GLY A 195 -11.67 -12.38 -12.65
N ASP A 196 -11.68 -11.89 -11.42
CA ASP A 196 -11.89 -10.47 -11.10
C ASP A 196 -10.73 -9.60 -11.61
N THR A 197 -11.08 -8.38 -11.99
CA THR A 197 -10.12 -7.33 -12.35
C THR A 197 -10.15 -6.23 -11.29
N VAL A 198 -8.98 -5.87 -10.78
CA VAL A 198 -8.79 -4.76 -9.83
C VAL A 198 -8.06 -3.64 -10.56
N SER A 199 -8.61 -2.43 -10.56
CA SER A 199 -7.96 -1.23 -11.08
C SER A 199 -7.84 -0.20 -9.97
N LEU A 200 -6.62 0.24 -9.71
CA LEU A 200 -6.29 1.30 -8.75
C LEU A 200 -5.87 2.55 -9.52
N GLU A 201 -6.52 3.67 -9.25
CA GLU A 201 -6.27 4.95 -9.90
C GLU A 201 -5.80 5.96 -8.85
N ILE A 202 -4.71 6.66 -9.12
CA ILE A 202 -4.24 7.79 -8.31
C ILE A 202 -3.95 8.96 -9.25
N ASP A 203 -4.48 10.14 -8.92
CA ASP A 203 -4.26 11.36 -9.69
C ASP A 203 -2.76 11.59 -9.91
N GLY A 204 -2.36 11.88 -11.15
CA GLY A 204 -0.96 12.09 -11.52
C GLY A 204 -0.12 10.79 -11.65
N LEU A 205 -0.55 9.68 -11.07
CA LEU A 205 0.19 8.40 -11.15
C LEU A 205 -0.38 7.43 -12.19
N GLY A 206 -1.59 7.66 -12.69
CA GLY A 206 -2.24 6.81 -13.70
C GLY A 206 -3.14 5.73 -13.10
N THR A 207 -3.19 4.57 -13.75
CA THR A 207 -4.03 3.43 -13.33
C THR A 207 -3.24 2.14 -13.39
N LEU A 208 -3.22 1.39 -12.31
CA LEU A 208 -2.63 0.05 -12.21
C LEU A 208 -3.76 -0.98 -12.24
N THR A 209 -3.75 -1.87 -13.24
CA THR A 209 -4.80 -2.88 -13.41
C THR A 209 -4.22 -4.28 -13.33
N ASN A 210 -4.82 -5.11 -12.48
CA ASN A 210 -4.47 -6.52 -12.33
C ASN A 210 -5.70 -7.42 -12.48
N LYS A 211 -5.55 -8.50 -13.24
CA LYS A 211 -6.55 -9.57 -13.32
C LYS A 211 -6.10 -10.75 -12.48
N ILE A 212 -6.94 -11.14 -11.53
CA ILE A 212 -6.66 -12.29 -10.66
C ILE A 212 -6.81 -13.60 -11.45
N VAL A 213 -5.79 -14.43 -11.44
CA VAL A 213 -5.79 -15.72 -12.11
C VAL A 213 -5.37 -16.84 -11.16
N LEU A 214 -6.04 -17.99 -11.23
CA LEU A 214 -5.65 -19.15 -10.45
C LEU A 214 -4.38 -19.77 -11.04
N GLU A 215 -3.36 -19.95 -10.22
CA GLU A 215 -2.15 -20.68 -10.60
C GLU A 215 -2.42 -22.19 -10.53
N ASN A 216 -2.15 -22.87 -11.63
CA ASN A 216 -2.19 -24.33 -11.65
C ASN A 216 -0.83 -24.88 -11.18
N VAL A 217 -0.80 -25.46 -9.99
CA VAL A 217 0.36 -26.14 -9.41
C VAL A 217 0.28 -27.63 -9.70
#